data_ee2bd144346ad439cefcc447bb1d4a71
#
_entry.id   ee2bd144346ad439cefcc447bb1d4a71
#
_cell.length_a   1.000
_cell.length_b   1.000
_cell.length_c   1.000
_cell.angle_alpha   90.00
_cell.angle_beta   90.00
_cell.angle_gamma   90.00
#
_symmetry.space_group_name_H-M   'P 1'
#
loop_
_entity.id
_entity.type
_entity.pdbx_description
1 polymer ?
#
loop_
_entity_poly.entity_id
_entity_poly.type
_entity_poly.pdbx_seq_one_letter_code
_entity_poly.pdbx_strand_id
1 'polypeptide(L)'
;MALAVSFAVASAEPTDAGDGFVRAEGRELVCGGEPYLIKGMAMGNDVWNNPSAAPAADHDESAFQELAAMGFNSVRFYLNYALFEDDADPYRYREEGFGWLDRNIRWARANGIRLILNMHYPQGGYQSQGNGDSLWKEPENRNRLAALWGEIARRYADEETVIGYGLVNEPMPVGETDARDGLRVWQELAQQITDEIRRYDTRHVIFVEKVLGVRDPKTGETDWNLPFEEQFVPIRDDNAVYEFHTYDPHSFTHQGFDWAGRGGTAETYPNDELYASGVSWLAFTAAGRARAGSTDWQPVSGGLISVTDPNTNAVALCFQASGIGKDASVYADDLWIDVFDEIGELIRSVPCETAEYHGNFSFWAQNGEGSGTVSSRYGYDDRRSLCIKGTTGDANMTLIRLEHTPGQRYRVRGYVRTEGAAASSLIALRLDSYHAQSIQEGSRDLLLASVRDAQAFSRKSGRPVFCGEFGAGIHCFEEGRGGERWVTDSIEALKECGIGFNYHAYYDGAFGLYYEKNGKRIRNDVLEQVFRDHIAD
;
A
#
# COMPACT_ATOMS: atom_id res chain seq x y z
N MET A 1 3.66 -64.67 21.16
CA MET A 1 4.61 -64.17 20.16
C MET A 1 4.18 -62.74 19.82
N ALA A 2 4.82 -61.77 20.42
CA ALA A 2 4.58 -60.35 20.17
C ALA A 2 5.65 -59.86 19.19
N LEU A 3 5.24 -59.41 18.02
CA LEU A 3 6.13 -58.76 17.07
C LEU A 3 6.36 -57.31 17.52
N ALA A 4 7.61 -57.03 17.88
CA ALA A 4 8.07 -55.65 18.09
C ALA A 4 8.39 -55.03 16.69
N VAL A 5 7.64 -54.02 16.31
CA VAL A 5 7.94 -53.18 15.13
C VAL A 5 8.85 -52.04 15.61
N SER A 6 10.14 -52.13 15.26
CA SER A 6 11.10 -51.03 15.43
C SER A 6 10.85 -49.96 14.37
N PHE A 7 10.40 -48.79 14.77
CA PHE A 7 10.50 -47.59 13.93
C PHE A 7 11.94 -47.09 13.97
N ALA A 8 12.62 -47.17 12.85
CA ALA A 8 13.88 -46.48 12.64
C ALA A 8 13.55 -44.98 12.49
N VAL A 9 14.00 -44.20 13.47
CA VAL A 9 14.07 -42.73 13.34
C VAL A 9 15.22 -42.48 12.37
N ALA A 10 14.88 -42.05 11.17
CA ALA A 10 15.86 -41.50 10.23
C ALA A 10 16.46 -40.25 10.91
N SER A 11 17.73 -40.35 11.31
CA SER A 11 18.54 -39.20 11.68
C SER A 11 18.62 -38.30 10.42
N ALA A 12 18.06 -37.08 10.48
CA ALA A 12 18.35 -36.07 9.51
C ALA A 12 19.86 -35.87 9.45
N GLU A 13 20.46 -36.01 8.28
CA GLU A 13 21.85 -35.65 8.08
C GLU A 13 22.01 -34.16 8.42
N PRO A 14 23.15 -33.74 8.99
CA PRO A 14 23.38 -32.34 9.29
C PRO A 14 23.35 -31.59 7.97
N THR A 15 22.42 -30.64 7.87
CA THR A 15 22.35 -29.68 6.74
C THR A 15 23.70 -28.99 6.64
N ASP A 16 24.23 -28.97 5.43
CA ASP A 16 25.54 -28.41 5.08
C ASP A 16 25.65 -26.97 5.59
N ALA A 17 26.38 -26.80 6.67
CA ALA A 17 26.69 -25.49 7.24
C ALA A 17 27.76 -24.84 6.35
N GLY A 18 27.33 -24.13 5.27
CA GLY A 18 28.37 -23.47 4.50
C GLY A 18 28.08 -22.95 3.11
N ASP A 19 26.88 -23.01 2.58
CA ASP A 19 26.60 -22.22 1.40
C ASP A 19 26.10 -20.82 1.81
N GLY A 20 26.56 -19.78 1.20
CA GLY A 20 26.20 -18.40 1.53
C GLY A 20 24.77 -17.98 1.13
N PHE A 21 23.90 -18.93 0.77
CA PHE A 21 22.53 -18.63 0.35
C PHE A 21 21.61 -18.33 1.54
N VAL A 22 20.74 -17.33 1.36
CA VAL A 22 19.63 -17.08 2.28
C VAL A 22 18.50 -18.06 1.97
N ARG A 23 17.90 -18.67 3.02
CA ARG A 23 16.82 -19.64 2.88
C ARG A 23 15.71 -19.40 3.88
N ALA A 24 14.50 -19.85 3.53
CA ALA A 24 13.38 -19.89 4.46
C ALA A 24 13.43 -21.16 5.31
N GLU A 25 13.48 -21.00 6.64
CA GLU A 25 13.39 -22.10 7.61
C GLU A 25 12.27 -21.80 8.60
N GLY A 26 11.16 -22.53 8.47
CA GLY A 26 9.96 -22.25 9.27
C GLY A 26 9.45 -20.84 8.99
N ARG A 27 9.50 -19.95 9.99
CA ARG A 27 9.02 -18.56 9.89
C ARG A 27 10.15 -17.53 9.78
N GLU A 28 11.37 -17.97 9.61
CA GLU A 28 12.55 -17.10 9.58
C GLU A 28 13.31 -17.28 8.26
N LEU A 29 14.09 -16.28 7.92
CA LEU A 29 15.16 -16.41 6.95
C LEU A 29 16.46 -16.72 7.68
N VAL A 30 17.27 -17.59 7.10
CA VAL A 30 18.57 -17.97 7.64
C VAL A 30 19.64 -17.88 6.55
N CYS A 31 20.89 -17.61 6.96
CA CYS A 31 22.06 -17.62 6.10
C CYS A 31 23.23 -18.24 6.87
N GLY A 32 23.84 -19.29 6.33
CA GLY A 32 24.91 -20.00 7.05
C GLY A 32 24.47 -20.61 8.40
N GLY A 33 23.17 -20.90 8.58
CA GLY A 33 22.60 -21.42 9.82
C GLY A 33 22.24 -20.36 10.88
N GLU A 34 22.48 -19.07 10.58
CA GLU A 34 22.14 -17.96 11.48
C GLU A 34 20.91 -17.19 10.96
N PRO A 35 20.07 -16.62 11.86
CA PRO A 35 18.95 -15.79 11.46
C PRO A 35 19.39 -14.62 10.57
N TYR A 36 18.69 -14.38 9.49
CA TYR A 36 18.96 -13.30 8.55
C TYR A 36 17.77 -12.35 8.46
N LEU A 37 17.86 -11.22 9.15
CA LEU A 37 16.85 -10.17 9.05
C LEU A 37 17.21 -9.24 7.87
N ILE A 38 16.33 -9.15 6.87
CA ILE A 38 16.48 -8.21 5.77
C ILE A 38 16.27 -6.79 6.32
N LYS A 39 17.28 -5.93 6.13
CA LYS A 39 17.24 -4.49 6.38
C LYS A 39 17.57 -3.82 5.06
N GLY A 40 16.55 -3.50 4.27
CA GLY A 40 16.69 -3.18 2.85
C GLY A 40 16.27 -1.77 2.47
N MET A 41 16.74 -1.38 1.29
CA MET A 41 16.36 -0.17 0.57
C MET A 41 15.92 -0.55 -0.85
N ALA A 42 14.84 0.04 -1.38
CA ALA A 42 14.47 -0.15 -2.76
C ALA A 42 15.32 0.71 -3.71
N MET A 43 15.75 0.12 -4.82
CA MET A 43 16.26 0.84 -5.97
C MET A 43 15.22 0.75 -7.09
N GLY A 44 14.52 1.88 -7.34
CA GLY A 44 13.40 1.96 -8.28
C GLY A 44 13.80 1.80 -9.73
N ASN A 45 15.06 2.13 -10.08
CA ASN A 45 15.66 1.92 -11.40
C ASN A 45 14.84 2.52 -12.56
N ASP A 46 14.08 3.58 -12.27
CA ASP A 46 13.23 4.28 -13.26
C ASP A 46 12.35 3.35 -14.13
N VAL A 47 11.90 2.23 -13.53
CA VAL A 47 11.24 1.13 -14.26
C VAL A 47 9.96 1.55 -14.97
N TRP A 48 9.36 2.67 -14.60
CA TRP A 48 8.11 3.18 -15.15
C TRP A 48 8.29 4.26 -16.23
N ASN A 49 9.47 4.87 -16.38
CA ASN A 49 9.70 5.98 -17.32
C ASN A 49 10.41 5.56 -18.61
N ASN A 50 11.43 4.70 -18.55
CA ASN A 50 12.22 4.28 -19.70
C ASN A 50 12.50 2.77 -19.69
N PRO A 51 11.48 1.96 -19.95
CA PRO A 51 11.57 0.52 -19.77
C PRO A 51 12.53 -0.20 -20.71
N SER A 52 12.88 0.39 -21.86
CA SER A 52 13.74 -0.25 -22.86
C SER A 52 15.24 0.07 -22.72
N ALA A 53 15.61 0.89 -21.75
CA ALA A 53 17.01 1.26 -21.50
C ALA A 53 17.37 1.12 -20.02
N ALA A 54 18.58 0.67 -19.74
CA ALA A 54 19.11 0.63 -18.40
C ALA A 54 19.22 2.06 -17.86
N PRO A 55 18.77 2.35 -16.62
CA PRO A 55 18.87 3.68 -16.05
C PRO A 55 20.34 4.06 -15.87
N ALA A 56 20.72 5.20 -16.46
CA ALA A 56 22.11 5.62 -16.49
C ALA A 56 22.53 6.48 -15.28
N ALA A 57 21.57 7.01 -14.53
CA ALA A 57 21.82 8.13 -13.63
C ALA A 57 21.32 7.99 -12.20
N ASP A 58 20.55 6.95 -11.86
CA ASP A 58 19.91 6.87 -10.54
C ASP A 58 20.93 6.49 -9.45
N HIS A 59 21.83 5.56 -9.77
CA HIS A 59 22.85 5.10 -8.84
C HIS A 59 24.08 4.51 -9.55
N ASP A 60 25.17 4.42 -8.80
CA ASP A 60 26.39 3.71 -9.14
C ASP A 60 26.89 2.91 -7.91
N GLU A 61 28.13 2.44 -7.94
CA GLU A 61 28.70 1.69 -6.82
C GLU A 61 28.67 2.47 -5.50
N SER A 62 28.77 3.82 -5.54
CA SER A 62 28.75 4.66 -4.34
C SER A 62 27.43 4.56 -3.57
N ALA A 63 26.31 4.27 -4.25
CA ALA A 63 25.04 4.04 -3.59
C ALA A 63 25.06 2.80 -2.69
N PHE A 64 25.67 1.71 -3.14
CA PHE A 64 25.84 0.51 -2.32
C PHE A 64 26.79 0.74 -1.13
N GLN A 65 27.85 1.54 -1.31
CA GLN A 65 28.73 1.94 -0.22
C GLN A 65 27.99 2.77 0.83
N GLU A 66 27.18 3.71 0.40
CA GLU A 66 26.38 4.56 1.27
C GLU A 66 25.34 3.75 2.06
N LEU A 67 24.61 2.84 1.40
CA LEU A 67 23.65 1.96 2.06
C LEU A 67 24.32 1.04 3.11
N ALA A 68 25.45 0.44 2.78
CA ALA A 68 26.22 -0.36 3.72
C ALA A 68 26.69 0.47 4.92
N ALA A 69 27.13 1.73 4.70
CA ALA A 69 27.55 2.65 5.77
C ALA A 69 26.40 3.10 6.69
N MET A 70 25.14 3.01 6.23
CA MET A 70 23.94 3.23 7.03
C MET A 70 23.43 1.96 7.73
N GLY A 71 24.06 0.78 7.51
CA GLY A 71 23.68 -0.49 8.13
C GLY A 71 22.68 -1.32 7.33
N PHE A 72 22.30 -0.92 6.12
CA PHE A 72 21.51 -1.77 5.24
C PHE A 72 22.32 -3.00 4.80
N ASN A 73 21.66 -4.14 4.66
CA ASN A 73 22.26 -5.39 4.21
C ASN A 73 21.69 -5.90 2.88
N SER A 74 20.67 -5.25 2.37
CA SER A 74 19.99 -5.68 1.15
C SER A 74 19.40 -4.52 0.37
N VAL A 75 19.12 -4.81 -0.91
CA VAL A 75 18.40 -3.93 -1.83
C VAL A 75 17.30 -4.74 -2.52
N ARG A 76 16.07 -4.25 -2.48
CA ARG A 76 15.00 -4.71 -3.37
C ARG A 76 15.18 -3.99 -4.70
N PHE A 77 15.65 -4.72 -5.68
CA PHE A 77 16.13 -4.22 -6.95
C PHE A 77 15.04 -4.39 -8.02
N TYR A 78 14.45 -3.27 -8.46
CA TYR A 78 13.31 -3.29 -9.37
C TYR A 78 13.74 -3.61 -10.79
N LEU A 79 13.01 -4.52 -11.42
CA LEU A 79 13.19 -4.93 -12.80
C LEU A 79 11.98 -4.53 -13.64
N ASN A 80 12.27 -4.16 -14.89
CA ASN A 80 11.29 -4.04 -15.95
C ASN A 80 11.61 -5.06 -17.03
N TYR A 81 10.61 -5.83 -17.48
CA TYR A 81 10.81 -6.88 -18.47
C TYR A 81 11.45 -6.36 -19.76
N ALA A 82 11.12 -5.13 -20.17
CA ALA A 82 11.61 -4.54 -21.41
C ALA A 82 13.13 -4.26 -21.44
N LEU A 83 13.80 -4.31 -20.28
CA LEU A 83 15.27 -4.31 -20.23
C LEU A 83 15.87 -5.61 -20.77
N PHE A 84 15.12 -6.69 -20.72
CA PHE A 84 15.58 -8.05 -21.04
C PHE A 84 14.94 -8.62 -22.30
N GLU A 85 13.77 -8.15 -22.71
CA GLU A 85 12.99 -8.71 -23.81
C GLU A 85 12.28 -7.61 -24.60
N ASP A 86 12.11 -7.82 -25.91
CA ASP A 86 11.32 -6.94 -26.79
C ASP A 86 9.98 -7.59 -27.14
N ASP A 87 8.89 -6.82 -27.11
CA ASP A 87 7.57 -7.30 -27.53
C ASP A 87 7.51 -7.75 -28.99
N ALA A 88 8.40 -7.19 -29.83
CA ALA A 88 8.49 -7.57 -31.24
C ALA A 88 9.28 -8.88 -31.49
N ASP A 89 10.06 -9.33 -30.49
CA ASP A 89 10.90 -10.54 -30.59
C ASP A 89 10.87 -11.31 -29.24
N PRO A 90 9.70 -11.86 -28.85
CA PRO A 90 9.51 -12.52 -27.55
C PRO A 90 10.41 -13.74 -27.40
N TYR A 91 10.78 -14.05 -26.14
CA TYR A 91 11.69 -15.14 -25.75
C TYR A 91 13.13 -14.99 -26.23
N ARG A 92 13.48 -13.87 -26.84
CA ARG A 92 14.84 -13.52 -27.19
C ARG A 92 15.38 -12.44 -26.29
N TYR A 93 16.30 -12.83 -25.42
CA TYR A 93 16.75 -11.98 -24.34
C TYR A 93 17.92 -11.08 -24.74
N ARG A 94 17.90 -9.84 -24.22
CA ARG A 94 18.91 -8.80 -24.47
C ARG A 94 20.05 -8.93 -23.48
N GLU A 95 21.27 -9.19 -23.96
CA GLU A 95 22.47 -9.27 -23.11
C GLU A 95 22.83 -7.95 -22.46
N GLU A 96 22.39 -6.80 -22.99
CA GLU A 96 22.61 -5.50 -22.41
C GLU A 96 21.93 -5.34 -21.04
N GLY A 97 20.68 -5.79 -20.89
CA GLY A 97 19.95 -5.80 -19.64
C GLY A 97 20.64 -6.69 -18.59
N PHE A 98 21.05 -7.88 -18.98
CA PHE A 98 21.79 -8.78 -18.09
C PHE A 98 23.17 -8.20 -17.71
N GLY A 99 23.89 -7.59 -18.63
CA GLY A 99 25.16 -6.93 -18.34
C GLY A 99 25.04 -5.73 -17.37
N TRP A 100 23.88 -5.05 -17.41
CA TRP A 100 23.55 -4.02 -16.40
C TRP A 100 23.28 -4.67 -15.03
N LEU A 101 22.49 -5.73 -14.96
CA LEU A 101 22.23 -6.46 -13.73
C LEU A 101 23.50 -7.06 -13.13
N ASP A 102 24.38 -7.66 -13.95
CA ASP A 102 25.69 -8.17 -13.53
C ASP A 102 26.58 -7.12 -12.90
N ARG A 103 26.57 -5.87 -13.40
CA ARG A 103 27.31 -4.76 -12.76
C ARG A 103 26.78 -4.45 -11.38
N ASN A 104 25.48 -4.40 -11.22
CA ASN A 104 24.83 -4.11 -9.94
C ASN A 104 25.07 -5.24 -8.92
N ILE A 105 25.01 -6.49 -9.34
CA ILE A 105 25.36 -7.64 -8.49
C ILE A 105 26.82 -7.53 -8.01
N ARG A 106 27.76 -7.17 -8.90
CA ARG A 106 29.16 -6.97 -8.49
C ARG A 106 29.33 -5.84 -7.49
N TRP A 107 28.67 -4.69 -7.68
CA TRP A 107 28.70 -3.57 -6.74
C TRP A 107 28.08 -3.95 -5.37
N ALA A 108 26.95 -4.61 -5.38
CA ALA A 108 26.30 -5.10 -4.17
C ALA A 108 27.22 -6.06 -3.40
N ARG A 109 27.80 -7.05 -4.09
CA ARG A 109 28.75 -8.02 -3.51
C ARG A 109 29.97 -7.34 -2.91
N ALA A 110 30.57 -6.39 -3.61
CA ALA A 110 31.75 -5.66 -3.16
C ALA A 110 31.50 -4.88 -1.86
N ASN A 111 30.26 -4.55 -1.57
CA ASN A 111 29.85 -3.76 -0.41
C ASN A 111 29.06 -4.56 0.63
N GLY A 112 29.02 -5.89 0.52
CA GLY A 112 28.30 -6.76 1.48
C GLY A 112 26.78 -6.61 1.44
N ILE A 113 26.23 -6.04 0.37
CA ILE A 113 24.78 -5.90 0.13
C ILE A 113 24.30 -7.10 -0.70
N ARG A 114 23.10 -7.57 -0.42
CA ARG A 114 22.43 -8.61 -1.21
C ARG A 114 21.22 -8.04 -1.94
N LEU A 115 20.80 -8.72 -3.01
CA LEU A 115 19.72 -8.23 -3.87
C LEU A 115 18.50 -9.16 -3.80
N ILE A 116 17.31 -8.57 -3.70
CA ILE A 116 16.04 -9.21 -4.04
C ILE A 116 15.65 -8.68 -5.42
N LEU A 117 15.68 -9.55 -6.44
CA LEU A 117 15.28 -9.19 -7.79
C LEU A 117 13.76 -9.16 -7.87
N ASN A 118 13.15 -7.99 -8.05
CA ASN A 118 11.70 -7.85 -8.05
C ASN A 118 11.19 -7.43 -9.43
N MET A 119 10.28 -8.21 -10.02
CA MET A 119 9.63 -7.83 -11.28
C MET A 119 8.56 -6.77 -11.02
N HIS A 120 9.00 -5.51 -11.09
CA HIS A 120 8.16 -4.36 -10.79
C HIS A 120 7.26 -3.98 -11.98
N TYR A 121 7.76 -4.19 -13.19
CA TYR A 121 7.00 -3.96 -14.42
C TYR A 121 7.06 -5.21 -15.31
N PRO A 122 6.08 -6.13 -15.17
CA PRO A 122 6.02 -7.36 -15.96
C PRO A 122 5.47 -7.11 -17.36
N GLN A 123 5.57 -8.13 -18.24
CA GLN A 123 4.83 -8.19 -19.49
C GLN A 123 3.33 -8.00 -19.23
N GLY A 124 2.68 -7.17 -20.02
CA GLY A 124 1.25 -6.86 -19.86
C GLY A 124 0.95 -5.66 -18.98
N GLY A 125 1.97 -5.01 -18.40
CA GLY A 125 1.85 -3.68 -17.83
C GLY A 125 2.04 -3.57 -16.31
N TYR A 126 2.14 -2.33 -15.86
CA TYR A 126 2.37 -1.95 -14.48
C TYR A 126 1.13 -2.22 -13.60
N GLN A 127 1.32 -2.91 -12.48
CA GLN A 127 0.21 -3.41 -11.67
C GLN A 127 -0.36 -2.37 -10.71
N SER A 128 0.48 -1.67 -9.96
CA SER A 128 0.08 -0.82 -8.81
C SER A 128 -0.98 0.25 -9.12
N GLN A 129 -1.11 0.65 -10.38
CA GLN A 129 -2.13 1.62 -10.82
C GLN A 129 -3.27 0.99 -11.63
N GLY A 130 -3.34 -0.34 -11.68
CA GLY A 130 -4.36 -1.07 -12.42
C GLY A 130 -4.23 -0.97 -13.95
N ASN A 131 -3.04 -0.66 -14.47
CA ASN A 131 -2.78 -0.56 -15.90
C ASN A 131 -2.25 -1.88 -16.50
N GLY A 132 -2.15 -2.94 -15.70
CA GLY A 132 -1.55 -4.21 -16.04
C GLY A 132 -2.54 -5.33 -16.38
N ASP A 133 -3.75 -5.04 -16.79
CA ASP A 133 -4.79 -6.04 -17.11
C ASP A 133 -4.35 -7.08 -18.15
N SER A 134 -3.50 -6.69 -19.09
CA SER A 134 -3.03 -7.55 -20.16
C SER A 134 -2.18 -8.73 -19.66
N LEU A 135 -1.50 -8.61 -18.51
CA LEU A 135 -0.83 -9.74 -17.86
C LEU A 135 -1.83 -10.86 -17.52
N TRP A 136 -3.00 -10.48 -17.02
CA TRP A 136 -4.01 -11.43 -16.54
C TRP A 136 -4.87 -12.01 -17.67
N LYS A 137 -5.19 -11.17 -18.67
CA LYS A 137 -6.12 -11.51 -19.76
C LYS A 137 -5.43 -12.26 -20.91
N GLU A 138 -4.13 -12.06 -21.11
CA GLU A 138 -3.39 -12.63 -22.24
C GLU A 138 -2.41 -13.73 -21.79
N PRO A 139 -2.69 -15.01 -22.08
CA PRO A 139 -1.83 -16.11 -21.66
C PRO A 139 -0.39 -15.99 -22.12
N GLU A 140 -0.14 -15.34 -23.27
CA GLU A 140 1.20 -15.13 -23.79
C GLU A 140 2.06 -14.27 -22.86
N ASN A 141 1.51 -13.21 -22.28
CA ASN A 141 2.24 -12.38 -21.32
C ASN A 141 2.65 -13.17 -20.06
N ARG A 142 1.77 -14.05 -19.57
CA ARG A 142 2.07 -14.95 -18.44
C ARG A 142 3.20 -15.95 -18.80
N ASN A 143 3.15 -16.52 -20.00
CA ASN A 143 4.16 -17.45 -20.47
C ASN A 143 5.53 -16.77 -20.64
N ARG A 144 5.55 -15.58 -21.22
CA ARG A 144 6.77 -14.77 -21.38
C ARG A 144 7.37 -14.38 -20.03
N LEU A 145 6.54 -13.96 -19.07
CA LEU A 145 6.98 -13.62 -17.71
C LEU A 145 7.62 -14.86 -17.03
N ALA A 146 6.95 -16.00 -17.08
CA ALA A 146 7.51 -17.24 -16.52
C ALA A 146 8.83 -17.63 -17.20
N ALA A 147 8.91 -17.54 -18.52
CA ALA A 147 10.14 -17.86 -19.27
C ALA A 147 11.28 -16.88 -18.96
N LEU A 148 11.00 -15.59 -18.79
CA LEU A 148 12.01 -14.60 -18.38
C LEU A 148 12.54 -14.90 -16.98
N TRP A 149 11.67 -15.25 -16.03
CA TRP A 149 12.10 -15.70 -14.70
C TRP A 149 12.95 -16.97 -14.76
N GLY A 150 12.60 -17.92 -15.63
CA GLY A 150 13.42 -19.11 -15.88
C GLY A 150 14.83 -18.77 -16.40
N GLU A 151 14.95 -17.80 -17.31
CA GLU A 151 16.25 -17.35 -17.81
C GLU A 151 17.05 -16.60 -16.73
N ILE A 152 16.41 -15.74 -15.92
CA ILE A 152 17.05 -15.08 -14.77
C ILE A 152 17.57 -16.14 -13.80
N ALA A 153 16.73 -17.10 -13.41
CA ALA A 153 17.10 -18.19 -12.51
C ALA A 153 18.27 -19.01 -13.06
N ARG A 154 18.25 -19.36 -14.34
CA ARG A 154 19.33 -20.10 -14.99
C ARG A 154 20.68 -19.38 -14.94
N ARG A 155 20.66 -18.04 -15.07
CA ARG A 155 21.89 -17.23 -15.05
C ARG A 155 22.45 -17.04 -13.66
N TYR A 156 21.59 -16.90 -12.66
CA TYR A 156 21.98 -16.51 -11.32
C TYR A 156 21.82 -17.62 -10.26
N ALA A 157 21.56 -18.87 -10.69
CA ALA A 157 21.40 -20.00 -9.77
C ALA A 157 22.56 -20.20 -8.76
N ASP A 158 23.79 -19.79 -9.12
CA ASP A 158 24.99 -19.91 -8.28
C ASP A 158 25.42 -18.58 -7.63
N GLU A 159 24.58 -17.53 -7.67
CA GLU A 159 24.93 -16.18 -7.25
C GLU A 159 24.43 -15.86 -5.84
N GLU A 160 25.23 -16.09 -4.82
CA GLU A 160 24.90 -15.88 -3.41
C GLU A 160 24.54 -14.42 -3.05
N THR A 161 24.92 -13.44 -3.89
CA THR A 161 24.56 -12.04 -3.68
C THR A 161 23.07 -11.81 -3.93
N VAL A 162 22.40 -12.66 -4.70
CA VAL A 162 20.96 -12.65 -4.87
C VAL A 162 20.31 -13.41 -3.72
N ILE A 163 19.38 -12.79 -3.00
CA ILE A 163 18.57 -13.47 -1.96
C ILE A 163 17.49 -14.32 -2.63
N GLY A 164 16.82 -13.74 -3.62
CA GLY A 164 15.70 -14.41 -4.28
C GLY A 164 14.96 -13.55 -5.30
N TYR A 165 13.81 -14.04 -5.71
CA TYR A 165 13.02 -13.55 -6.82
C TYR A 165 11.64 -13.12 -6.35
N GLY A 166 11.34 -11.81 -6.44
CA GLY A 166 10.01 -11.21 -6.21
C GLY A 166 9.20 -11.28 -7.50
N LEU A 167 8.24 -12.18 -7.55
CA LEU A 167 7.62 -12.66 -8.79
C LEU A 167 6.90 -11.57 -9.58
N VAL A 168 6.05 -10.78 -8.92
CA VAL A 168 5.30 -9.63 -9.47
C VAL A 168 5.06 -8.64 -8.35
N ASN A 169 5.37 -7.38 -8.58
CA ASN A 169 5.07 -6.28 -7.65
C ASN A 169 3.57 -5.97 -7.63
N GLU A 170 2.98 -5.84 -6.44
CA GLU A 170 1.60 -5.38 -6.20
C GLU A 170 0.56 -5.97 -7.17
N PRO A 171 0.46 -7.30 -7.26
CA PRO A 171 -0.40 -7.94 -8.24
C PRO A 171 -1.87 -7.50 -8.08
N MET A 172 -2.48 -7.08 -9.21
CA MET A 172 -3.90 -6.71 -9.30
C MET A 172 -4.61 -7.64 -10.31
N PRO A 173 -4.79 -8.91 -9.96
CA PRO A 173 -5.33 -9.89 -10.90
C PRO A 173 -6.77 -9.58 -11.29
N VAL A 174 -7.07 -9.82 -12.57
CA VAL A 174 -8.42 -9.81 -13.11
C VAL A 174 -8.97 -11.23 -13.02
N GLY A 175 -10.12 -11.41 -12.37
CA GLY A 175 -10.79 -12.71 -12.31
C GLY A 175 -11.30 -13.16 -13.68
N GLU A 176 -11.66 -14.43 -13.81
CA GLU A 176 -12.29 -14.96 -15.04
C GLU A 176 -13.82 -14.85 -14.98
N THR A 177 -14.39 -15.00 -13.80
CA THR A 177 -15.86 -15.00 -13.57
C THR A 177 -16.34 -13.83 -12.73
N ASP A 178 -15.60 -13.47 -11.71
CA ASP A 178 -15.84 -12.37 -10.78
C ASP A 178 -14.49 -11.89 -10.20
N ALA A 179 -14.51 -10.83 -9.39
CA ALA A 179 -13.30 -10.26 -8.82
C ALA A 179 -12.52 -11.27 -7.95
N ARG A 180 -13.20 -12.03 -7.08
CA ARG A 180 -12.54 -12.96 -6.13
C ARG A 180 -11.81 -14.12 -6.82
N ASP A 181 -12.26 -14.50 -8.00
CA ASP A 181 -11.57 -15.49 -8.84
C ASP A 181 -10.14 -15.04 -9.24
N GLY A 182 -9.86 -13.73 -9.15
CA GLY A 182 -8.51 -13.17 -9.33
C GLY A 182 -7.46 -13.77 -8.39
N LEU A 183 -7.84 -14.16 -7.17
CA LEU A 183 -6.91 -14.84 -6.24
C LEU A 183 -6.41 -16.17 -6.82
N ARG A 184 -7.31 -16.95 -7.43
CA ARG A 184 -6.93 -18.20 -8.12
C ARG A 184 -6.03 -17.92 -9.33
N VAL A 185 -6.36 -16.90 -10.12
CA VAL A 185 -5.55 -16.49 -11.28
C VAL A 185 -4.13 -16.13 -10.86
N TRP A 186 -3.99 -15.36 -9.77
CA TRP A 186 -2.67 -15.04 -9.22
C TRP A 186 -1.94 -16.28 -8.70
N GLN A 187 -2.62 -17.14 -7.97
CA GLN A 187 -2.03 -18.38 -7.46
C GLN A 187 -1.48 -19.28 -8.58
N GLU A 188 -2.22 -19.43 -9.67
CA GLU A 188 -1.81 -20.23 -10.83
C GLU A 188 -0.58 -19.62 -11.51
N LEU A 189 -0.54 -18.30 -11.69
CA LEU A 189 0.61 -17.61 -12.28
C LEU A 189 1.84 -17.68 -11.36
N ALA A 190 1.68 -17.42 -10.05
CA ALA A 190 2.77 -17.51 -9.09
C ALA A 190 3.37 -18.92 -9.06
N GLN A 191 2.53 -19.96 -9.11
CA GLN A 191 3.00 -21.34 -9.18
C GLN A 191 3.68 -21.64 -10.52
N GLN A 192 3.15 -21.18 -11.65
CA GLN A 192 3.76 -21.36 -12.98
C GLN A 192 5.15 -20.74 -13.02
N ILE A 193 5.32 -19.52 -12.51
CA ILE A 193 6.63 -18.85 -12.46
C ILE A 193 7.57 -19.63 -11.54
N THR A 194 7.10 -20.03 -10.36
CA THR A 194 7.90 -20.81 -9.40
C THR A 194 8.36 -22.11 -10.00
N ASP A 195 7.47 -22.87 -10.65
CA ASP A 195 7.81 -24.15 -11.29
C ASP A 195 8.87 -23.96 -12.40
N GLU A 196 8.81 -22.86 -13.16
CA GLU A 196 9.80 -22.55 -14.18
C GLU A 196 11.17 -22.16 -13.57
N ILE A 197 11.19 -21.33 -12.52
CA ILE A 197 12.42 -21.01 -11.77
C ILE A 197 13.06 -22.28 -11.24
N ARG A 198 12.28 -23.18 -10.64
CA ARG A 198 12.78 -24.42 -10.00
C ARG A 198 13.35 -25.45 -10.96
N ARG A 199 13.15 -25.28 -12.26
CA ARG A 199 13.87 -26.07 -13.28
C ARG A 199 15.38 -25.78 -13.32
N TYR A 200 15.78 -24.61 -12.86
CA TYR A 200 17.16 -24.12 -12.94
C TYR A 200 17.78 -23.81 -11.59
N ASP A 201 16.97 -23.39 -10.63
CA ASP A 201 17.41 -22.88 -9.35
C ASP A 201 16.55 -23.40 -8.19
N THR A 202 17.17 -24.16 -7.28
CA THR A 202 16.52 -24.72 -6.10
C THR A 202 16.94 -24.03 -4.80
N ARG A 203 17.80 -23.00 -4.87
CA ARG A 203 18.45 -22.37 -3.71
C ARG A 203 17.88 -21.02 -3.32
N HIS A 204 17.56 -20.18 -4.30
CA HIS A 204 17.07 -18.85 -4.01
C HIS A 204 15.64 -18.84 -3.50
N VAL A 205 15.36 -17.86 -2.63
CA VAL A 205 14.03 -17.63 -2.05
C VAL A 205 13.05 -17.14 -3.12
N ILE A 206 11.80 -17.61 -3.06
CA ILE A 206 10.69 -17.08 -3.84
C ILE A 206 9.89 -16.10 -2.97
N PHE A 207 9.81 -14.84 -3.38
CA PHE A 207 8.97 -13.86 -2.72
C PHE A 207 7.63 -13.76 -3.46
N VAL A 208 6.55 -14.07 -2.75
CA VAL A 208 5.17 -14.03 -3.28
C VAL A 208 4.43 -12.91 -2.59
N GLU A 209 4.16 -11.86 -3.33
CA GLU A 209 3.46 -10.71 -2.80
C GLU A 209 1.96 -10.95 -2.74
N LYS A 210 1.32 -10.46 -1.66
CA LYS A 210 -0.13 -10.44 -1.54
C LYS A 210 -0.74 -9.59 -2.67
N VAL A 211 -1.97 -9.86 -3.05
CA VAL A 211 -2.66 -8.99 -4.01
C VAL A 211 -2.85 -7.59 -3.41
N LEU A 212 -2.68 -6.57 -4.24
CA LEU A 212 -3.03 -5.20 -3.88
C LEU A 212 -4.56 -5.03 -3.89
N GLY A 213 -5.23 -5.63 -4.86
CA GLY A 213 -6.67 -5.73 -5.00
C GLY A 213 -7.02 -6.75 -6.09
N VAL A 214 -8.30 -7.10 -6.23
CA VAL A 214 -8.78 -8.01 -7.28
C VAL A 214 -9.81 -7.31 -8.15
N ARG A 215 -9.75 -7.53 -9.48
CA ARG A 215 -10.58 -6.80 -10.43
C ARG A 215 -11.68 -7.68 -11.02
N ASP A 216 -12.87 -7.12 -11.08
CA ASP A 216 -14.01 -7.77 -11.72
C ASP A 216 -13.87 -7.70 -13.26
N PRO A 217 -13.94 -8.84 -13.97
CA PRO A 217 -13.73 -8.89 -15.42
C PRO A 217 -14.84 -8.21 -16.22
N LYS A 218 -16.04 -8.02 -15.63
CA LYS A 218 -17.22 -7.48 -16.30
C LYS A 218 -17.37 -5.99 -16.10
N THR A 219 -17.12 -5.51 -14.87
CA THR A 219 -17.29 -4.11 -14.51
C THR A 219 -15.98 -3.33 -14.57
N GLY A 220 -14.83 -4.00 -14.45
CA GLY A 220 -13.51 -3.38 -14.29
C GLY A 220 -13.28 -2.78 -12.90
N GLU A 221 -14.25 -2.90 -11.98
CA GLU A 221 -14.11 -2.42 -10.61
C GLU A 221 -13.09 -3.27 -9.84
N THR A 222 -12.38 -2.62 -8.91
CA THR A 222 -11.42 -3.28 -8.03
C THR A 222 -11.98 -3.43 -6.63
N ASP A 223 -11.97 -4.66 -6.10
CA ASP A 223 -12.20 -4.90 -4.69
C ASP A 223 -10.87 -4.74 -3.92
N TRP A 224 -10.79 -3.67 -3.13
CA TRP A 224 -9.66 -3.33 -2.28
C TRP A 224 -9.80 -3.83 -0.85
N ASN A 225 -10.97 -4.40 -0.49
CA ASN A 225 -11.36 -4.66 0.89
C ASN A 225 -11.27 -6.13 1.29
N LEU A 226 -10.42 -6.90 0.64
CA LEU A 226 -10.16 -8.27 1.06
C LEU A 226 -9.54 -8.29 2.47
N PRO A 227 -9.97 -9.19 3.36
CA PRO A 227 -9.28 -9.41 4.62
C PRO A 227 -7.78 -9.67 4.39
N PHE A 228 -6.93 -9.12 5.25
CA PHE A 228 -5.47 -9.13 5.05
C PHE A 228 -4.93 -10.54 4.74
N GLU A 229 -5.33 -11.54 5.51
CA GLU A 229 -4.86 -12.92 5.32
C GLU A 229 -5.39 -13.59 4.03
N GLU A 230 -6.54 -13.15 3.50
CA GLU A 230 -7.10 -13.68 2.24
C GLU A 230 -6.39 -13.12 1.00
N GLN A 231 -5.59 -12.05 1.15
CA GLN A 231 -4.84 -11.45 0.06
C GLN A 231 -3.61 -12.27 -0.36
N PHE A 232 -3.18 -13.23 0.46
CA PHE A 232 -2.06 -14.11 0.17
C PHE A 232 -2.51 -15.38 -0.54
N VAL A 233 -1.76 -15.79 -1.55
CA VAL A 233 -2.01 -17.03 -2.28
C VAL A 233 -0.93 -18.06 -1.97
N PRO A 234 -1.28 -19.30 -1.58
CA PRO A 234 -0.30 -20.32 -1.28
C PRO A 234 0.35 -20.88 -2.54
N ILE A 235 1.67 -21.11 -2.49
CA ILE A 235 2.42 -21.84 -3.52
C ILE A 235 3.04 -23.11 -2.94
N ARG A 236 3.34 -24.06 -3.81
CA ARG A 236 4.01 -25.33 -3.46
C ARG A 236 5.53 -25.15 -3.59
N ASP A 237 6.11 -24.44 -2.63
CA ASP A 237 7.55 -24.26 -2.52
C ASP A 237 7.91 -24.03 -1.05
N ASP A 238 8.86 -24.79 -0.53
CA ASP A 238 9.25 -24.68 0.88
C ASP A 238 10.21 -23.52 1.14
N ASN A 239 10.89 -23.01 0.11
CA ASN A 239 11.78 -21.86 0.20
C ASN A 239 11.09 -20.58 -0.28
N ALA A 240 9.90 -20.31 0.27
CA ALA A 240 9.07 -19.16 -0.08
C ALA A 240 8.85 -18.22 1.10
N VAL A 241 8.81 -16.93 0.80
CA VAL A 241 8.49 -15.80 1.70
C VAL A 241 7.25 -15.11 1.19
N TYR A 242 6.32 -14.77 2.06
CA TYR A 242 5.17 -13.96 1.72
C TYR A 242 5.47 -12.48 1.93
N GLU A 243 5.19 -11.67 0.92
CA GLU A 243 5.54 -10.25 0.89
C GLU A 243 4.29 -9.38 1.02
N PHE A 244 4.39 -8.29 1.79
CA PHE A 244 3.36 -7.27 1.91
C PHE A 244 3.99 -5.88 1.91
N HIS A 245 3.17 -4.87 1.56
CA HIS A 245 3.52 -3.46 1.65
C HIS A 245 2.67 -2.77 2.70
N THR A 246 3.19 -1.71 3.32
CA THR A 246 2.45 -0.89 4.26
C THR A 246 2.86 0.59 4.15
N TYR A 247 1.86 1.44 3.98
CA TYR A 247 1.99 2.89 3.91
C TYR A 247 0.97 3.58 4.84
N ASP A 248 0.46 2.85 5.81
CA ASP A 248 -0.57 3.36 6.72
C ASP A 248 -0.03 4.42 7.68
N PRO A 249 -0.77 5.49 7.94
CA PRO A 249 -1.99 5.84 7.22
C PRO A 249 -1.66 6.46 5.85
N HIS A 250 -2.28 5.95 4.79
CA HIS A 250 -2.03 6.38 3.41
C HIS A 250 -2.25 7.88 3.19
N SER A 251 -3.17 8.48 3.93
CA SER A 251 -3.43 9.91 3.89
C SER A 251 -2.22 10.73 4.34
N PHE A 252 -1.48 10.26 5.34
CA PHE A 252 -0.25 10.88 5.81
C PHE A 252 0.91 10.63 4.85
N THR A 253 1.18 9.35 4.55
CA THR A 253 2.39 8.98 3.77
C THR A 253 2.36 9.49 2.33
N HIS A 254 1.17 9.67 1.75
CA HIS A 254 0.97 10.15 0.38
C HIS A 254 0.47 11.60 0.29
N GLN A 255 0.52 12.35 1.40
CA GLN A 255 0.08 13.75 1.40
C GLN A 255 0.87 14.61 0.40
N GLY A 256 0.19 15.59 -0.17
CA GLY A 256 0.77 16.52 -1.14
C GLY A 256 0.88 15.98 -2.57
N PHE A 257 0.56 14.70 -2.84
CA PHE A 257 0.64 14.11 -4.17
C PHE A 257 -0.72 14.03 -4.87
N ASP A 258 -0.86 14.74 -5.98
CA ASP A 258 -2.08 14.72 -6.82
C ASP A 258 -2.37 13.34 -7.40
N TRP A 259 -1.33 12.59 -7.81
CA TRP A 259 -1.48 11.24 -8.35
C TRP A 259 -2.05 10.23 -7.35
N ALA A 260 -1.86 10.48 -6.05
CA ALA A 260 -2.44 9.68 -4.97
C ALA A 260 -3.81 10.21 -4.51
N GLY A 261 -4.36 11.25 -5.16
CA GLY A 261 -5.58 11.91 -4.73
C GLY A 261 -5.43 12.69 -3.41
N ARG A 262 -4.20 13.07 -3.04
CA ARG A 262 -3.84 13.71 -1.77
C ARG A 262 -3.18 15.09 -1.93
N GLY A 263 -3.28 15.71 -3.10
CA GLY A 263 -2.62 16.98 -3.42
C GLY A 263 -2.99 18.16 -2.52
N GLY A 264 -4.13 18.10 -1.85
CA GLY A 264 -4.59 19.14 -0.92
C GLY A 264 -4.44 18.77 0.56
N THR A 265 -3.94 17.57 0.90
CA THR A 265 -3.82 17.12 2.30
C THR A 265 -2.51 17.56 2.93
N ALA A 266 -2.56 17.83 4.23
CA ALA A 266 -1.40 18.23 5.03
C ALA A 266 -1.61 17.72 6.45
N GLU A 267 -1.20 16.47 6.69
CA GLU A 267 -1.34 15.78 7.97
C GLU A 267 -0.06 15.84 8.78
N THR A 268 -0.18 15.61 10.09
CA THR A 268 0.95 15.41 11.00
C THR A 268 0.97 13.99 11.52
N TYR A 269 2.12 13.53 12.00
CA TYR A 269 2.26 12.26 12.69
C TYR A 269 3.16 12.43 13.93
N PRO A 270 2.81 11.87 15.09
CA PRO A 270 1.49 11.24 15.38
C PRO A 270 0.35 12.26 15.39
N ASN A 271 -0.90 11.79 15.31
CA ASN A 271 -2.08 12.63 15.42
C ASN A 271 -3.24 11.87 16.09
N ASP A 272 -4.28 12.61 16.51
CA ASP A 272 -5.47 12.07 17.22
C ASP A 272 -6.56 11.62 16.23
N GLU A 273 -6.27 11.58 14.92
CA GLU A 273 -7.22 11.11 13.92
C GLU A 273 -7.45 9.62 14.06
N LEU A 274 -8.70 9.20 13.92
CA LEU A 274 -9.06 7.79 13.97
C LEU A 274 -9.03 7.17 12.59
N TYR A 275 -8.24 6.12 12.46
CA TYR A 275 -8.13 5.30 11.28
C TYR A 275 -8.82 3.97 11.53
N ALA A 276 -9.75 3.62 10.63
CA ALA A 276 -10.51 2.39 10.72
C ALA A 276 -10.12 1.43 9.61
N SER A 277 -9.96 0.16 9.94
CA SER A 277 -9.72 -0.92 8.98
C SER A 277 -10.84 -1.97 9.00
N GLY A 278 -10.99 -2.73 7.91
CA GLY A 278 -12.03 -3.73 7.77
C GLY A 278 -13.43 -3.16 7.95
N VAL A 279 -13.69 -2.00 7.34
CA VAL A 279 -14.90 -1.21 7.54
C VAL A 279 -16.06 -1.77 6.75
N SER A 280 -17.16 -2.07 7.44
CA SER A 280 -18.44 -2.46 6.85
C SER A 280 -19.48 -1.38 7.12
N TRP A 281 -20.04 -0.80 6.08
CA TRP A 281 -21.13 0.15 6.19
C TRP A 281 -22.41 -0.56 6.68
N LEU A 282 -23.13 0.04 7.64
CA LEU A 282 -24.34 -0.51 8.24
C LEU A 282 -25.58 0.29 7.87
N ALA A 283 -25.57 1.59 8.14
CA ALA A 283 -26.74 2.45 7.94
C ALA A 283 -26.33 3.93 7.86
N PHE A 284 -27.27 4.78 7.47
CA PHE A 284 -27.13 6.22 7.57
C PHE A 284 -28.38 6.89 8.12
N THR A 285 -28.20 8.08 8.69
CA THR A 285 -29.29 8.96 9.09
C THR A 285 -29.02 10.36 8.53
N ALA A 286 -29.97 10.87 7.74
CA ALA A 286 -29.89 12.24 7.22
C ALA A 286 -29.96 13.24 8.38
N ALA A 287 -28.98 14.14 8.44
CA ALA A 287 -28.91 15.17 9.48
C ALA A 287 -29.55 16.49 9.00
N GLY A 288 -29.13 16.99 7.84
CA GLY A 288 -29.63 18.25 7.30
C GLY A 288 -29.42 18.31 5.79
N ARG A 289 -30.23 19.15 5.11
CA ARG A 289 -30.18 19.32 3.66
C ARG A 289 -29.85 20.75 3.30
N ALA A 290 -29.01 20.91 2.27
CA ALA A 290 -28.76 22.18 1.60
C ALA A 290 -29.73 22.43 0.46
N ARG A 291 -29.94 23.69 0.09
CA ARG A 291 -30.69 24.07 -1.11
C ARG A 291 -29.85 23.87 -2.34
N ALA A 292 -30.45 23.34 -3.39
CA ALA A 292 -29.86 23.19 -4.71
C ALA A 292 -29.78 24.56 -5.46
N GLY A 293 -29.31 24.55 -6.71
CA GLY A 293 -29.11 25.72 -7.52
C GLY A 293 -27.71 26.28 -7.41
N SER A 294 -27.61 27.61 -7.39
CA SER A 294 -26.37 28.33 -7.07
C SER A 294 -26.64 29.20 -5.83
N THR A 295 -26.00 28.84 -4.74
CA THR A 295 -26.17 29.49 -3.44
C THR A 295 -24.82 29.92 -2.89
N ASP A 296 -24.82 30.93 -2.04
CA ASP A 296 -23.69 31.16 -1.15
C ASP A 296 -23.71 30.17 0.01
N TRP A 297 -22.72 30.23 0.90
CA TRP A 297 -22.62 29.35 2.06
C TRP A 297 -23.91 29.39 2.90
N GLN A 298 -24.45 28.23 3.16
CA GLN A 298 -25.66 28.05 3.94
C GLN A 298 -25.37 27.05 5.09
N PRO A 299 -25.78 27.37 6.33
CA PRO A 299 -25.61 26.46 7.43
C PRO A 299 -26.50 25.23 7.22
N VAL A 300 -25.94 24.05 7.48
CA VAL A 300 -26.64 22.77 7.45
C VAL A 300 -26.45 22.08 8.78
N SER A 301 -27.53 21.78 9.46
CA SER A 301 -27.53 21.05 10.73
C SER A 301 -28.85 20.32 10.90
N GLY A 302 -28.81 19.21 11.61
CA GLY A 302 -29.97 18.38 11.93
C GLY A 302 -30.26 18.27 13.42
N GLY A 303 -31.26 17.45 13.75
CA GLY A 303 -31.58 17.04 15.11
C GLY A 303 -30.55 16.03 15.67
N LEU A 304 -30.76 15.63 16.92
CA LEU A 304 -29.97 14.57 17.53
C LEU A 304 -30.28 13.20 16.86
N ILE A 305 -29.22 12.51 16.49
CA ILE A 305 -29.26 11.20 15.86
C ILE A 305 -28.86 10.15 16.89
N SER A 306 -29.69 9.12 17.07
CA SER A 306 -29.35 7.92 17.83
C SER A 306 -28.93 6.82 16.87
N VAL A 307 -27.83 6.16 17.18
CA VAL A 307 -27.39 4.95 16.46
C VAL A 307 -28.16 3.75 17.02
N THR A 308 -28.80 2.99 16.15
CA THR A 308 -29.69 1.91 16.57
C THR A 308 -29.19 0.51 16.23
N ASP A 309 -28.22 0.39 15.30
CA ASP A 309 -27.63 -0.90 14.98
C ASP A 309 -26.62 -1.30 16.07
N PRO A 310 -26.81 -2.43 16.76
CA PRO A 310 -25.96 -2.85 17.88
C PRO A 310 -24.53 -3.25 17.45
N ASN A 311 -24.31 -3.46 16.15
CA ASN A 311 -22.99 -3.80 15.61
C ASN A 311 -22.16 -2.54 15.31
N THR A 312 -22.72 -1.35 15.45
CA THR A 312 -22.00 -0.12 15.20
C THR A 312 -20.92 0.10 16.27
N ASN A 313 -19.70 0.28 15.85
CA ASN A 313 -18.59 0.73 16.69
C ASN A 313 -17.89 1.97 16.16
N ALA A 314 -18.27 2.46 14.96
CA ALA A 314 -17.76 3.69 14.37
C ALA A 314 -18.88 4.51 13.73
N VAL A 315 -18.74 5.85 13.78
CA VAL A 315 -19.61 6.79 13.09
C VAL A 315 -18.80 7.79 12.28
N ALA A 316 -19.36 8.20 11.15
CA ALA A 316 -18.73 9.15 10.24
C ALA A 316 -19.69 10.28 9.86
N LEU A 317 -19.15 11.47 9.66
CA LEU A 317 -19.82 12.49 8.89
C LEU A 317 -19.70 12.14 7.40
N CYS A 318 -20.82 12.24 6.69
CA CYS A 318 -20.86 12.04 5.25
C CYS A 318 -21.47 13.27 4.58
N PHE A 319 -20.72 13.85 3.63
CA PHE A 319 -21.18 14.91 2.73
C PHE A 319 -21.71 14.24 1.46
N GLN A 320 -23.03 14.30 1.24
CA GLN A 320 -23.73 13.71 0.12
C GLN A 320 -24.11 14.74 -0.91
N ALA A 321 -23.88 14.42 -2.19
CA ALA A 321 -24.30 15.21 -3.34
C ALA A 321 -24.77 14.29 -4.47
N SER A 322 -26.08 14.05 -4.55
CA SER A 322 -26.69 13.15 -5.52
C SER A 322 -27.40 13.90 -6.63
N GLY A 323 -27.13 13.53 -7.90
CA GLY A 323 -27.80 14.06 -9.07
C GLY A 323 -27.60 15.56 -9.29
N ILE A 324 -26.43 16.11 -8.97
CA ILE A 324 -26.19 17.56 -9.07
C ILE A 324 -26.07 18.06 -10.50
N GLY A 325 -25.70 17.18 -11.45
CA GLY A 325 -25.47 17.51 -12.85
C GLY A 325 -23.98 17.57 -13.22
N LYS A 326 -23.69 17.30 -14.51
CA LYS A 326 -22.30 17.16 -15.00
C LYS A 326 -21.42 18.42 -14.83
N ASP A 327 -22.03 19.60 -14.92
CA ASP A 327 -21.31 20.87 -14.84
C ASP A 327 -21.42 21.55 -13.47
N ALA A 328 -22.08 20.88 -12.51
CA ALA A 328 -22.31 21.41 -11.17
C ALA A 328 -21.18 21.06 -10.20
N SER A 329 -21.04 21.90 -9.19
CA SER A 329 -20.14 21.68 -8.06
C SER A 329 -20.84 22.02 -6.74
N VAL A 330 -20.58 21.24 -5.72
CA VAL A 330 -21.04 21.50 -4.36
C VAL A 330 -19.86 21.44 -3.40
N TYR A 331 -19.87 22.32 -2.41
CA TYR A 331 -18.77 22.49 -1.47
C TYR A 331 -19.30 22.36 -0.05
N ALA A 332 -18.51 21.75 0.82
CA ALA A 332 -18.80 21.64 2.24
C ALA A 332 -17.59 22.06 3.07
N ASP A 333 -17.83 22.76 4.18
CA ASP A 333 -16.79 23.37 4.99
C ASP A 333 -17.27 23.59 6.44
N ASP A 334 -16.32 23.79 7.36
CA ASP A 334 -16.57 23.93 8.81
C ASP A 334 -17.46 22.79 9.35
N LEU A 335 -17.01 21.55 9.08
CA LEU A 335 -17.74 20.32 9.34
C LEU A 335 -17.46 19.80 10.76
N TRP A 336 -18.52 19.47 11.50
CA TRP A 336 -18.44 19.04 12.90
C TRP A 336 -19.35 17.88 13.22
N ILE A 337 -18.92 17.04 14.17
CA ILE A 337 -19.77 16.08 14.88
C ILE A 337 -19.84 16.50 16.34
N ASP A 338 -21.00 16.93 16.80
CA ASP A 338 -21.26 17.13 18.22
C ASP A 338 -21.72 15.79 18.83
N VAL A 339 -21.11 15.38 19.94
CA VAL A 339 -21.40 14.14 20.66
C VAL A 339 -22.15 14.48 21.94
N PHE A 340 -23.26 13.81 22.17
CA PHE A 340 -24.13 13.97 23.33
C PHE A 340 -24.26 12.65 24.08
N ASP A 341 -24.51 12.73 25.37
CA ASP A 341 -24.87 11.57 26.18
C ASP A 341 -26.32 11.07 25.91
N GLU A 342 -26.73 10.03 26.62
CA GLU A 342 -28.08 9.46 26.51
C GLU A 342 -29.21 10.38 26.91
N ILE A 343 -28.94 11.36 27.79
CA ILE A 343 -29.95 12.37 28.24
C ILE A 343 -29.92 13.63 27.35
N GLY A 344 -28.94 13.79 26.47
CA GLY A 344 -28.86 14.89 25.53
C GLY A 344 -28.01 16.07 25.99
N GLU A 345 -27.11 15.86 26.94
CA GLU A 345 -26.09 16.84 27.28
C GLU A 345 -24.89 16.71 26.35
N LEU A 346 -24.34 17.85 25.92
CA LEU A 346 -23.18 17.89 25.04
C LEU A 346 -21.93 17.42 25.78
N ILE A 347 -21.32 16.32 25.31
CA ILE A 347 -20.06 15.80 25.83
C ILE A 347 -18.89 16.56 25.21
N ARG A 348 -18.86 16.61 23.83
CA ARG A 348 -17.81 17.28 23.07
C ARG A 348 -18.27 17.62 21.65
N SER A 349 -17.56 18.55 21.01
CA SER A 349 -17.65 18.82 19.57
C SER A 349 -16.33 18.44 18.92
N VAL A 350 -16.39 17.68 17.83
CA VAL A 350 -15.22 17.19 17.10
C VAL A 350 -15.23 17.81 15.71
N PRO A 351 -14.20 18.62 15.35
CA PRO A 351 -14.06 19.12 14.00
C PRO A 351 -13.72 17.95 13.06
N CYS A 352 -14.37 17.89 11.91
CA CYS A 352 -14.07 16.89 10.88
C CYS A 352 -13.01 17.37 9.91
N GLU A 353 -12.74 18.65 9.92
CA GLU A 353 -11.67 19.29 9.16
C GLU A 353 -11.18 20.54 9.89
N THR A 354 -10.01 21.01 9.52
CA THR A 354 -9.42 22.27 9.99
C THR A 354 -8.83 23.03 8.80
N ALA A 355 -8.43 24.27 9.00
CA ALA A 355 -7.76 25.09 7.98
C ALA A 355 -6.50 24.42 7.40
N GLU A 356 -5.82 23.59 8.19
CA GLU A 356 -4.59 22.90 7.82
C GLU A 356 -4.83 21.48 7.31
N TYR A 357 -5.91 20.85 7.78
CA TYR A 357 -6.22 19.46 7.52
C TYR A 357 -7.71 19.25 7.23
N HIS A 358 -8.03 18.69 6.07
CA HIS A 358 -9.41 18.43 5.62
C HIS A 358 -9.86 16.99 5.90
N GLY A 359 -9.17 16.30 6.77
CA GLY A 359 -9.51 14.98 7.24
C GLY A 359 -9.20 13.87 6.26
N ASN A 360 -9.19 12.65 6.80
CA ASN A 360 -9.11 11.44 6.00
C ASN A 360 -10.51 11.14 5.45
N PHE A 361 -10.74 11.39 4.16
CA PHE A 361 -12.02 11.13 3.50
C PHE A 361 -11.89 10.08 2.41
N SER A 362 -12.99 9.38 2.17
CA SER A 362 -13.17 8.55 0.99
C SER A 362 -14.23 9.16 0.08
N PHE A 363 -14.00 9.14 -1.24
CA PHE A 363 -15.00 9.50 -2.23
C PHE A 363 -15.59 8.25 -2.86
N TRP A 364 -16.91 8.22 -2.96
CA TRP A 364 -17.65 7.19 -3.67
C TRP A 364 -18.70 7.84 -4.56
N ALA A 365 -18.86 7.33 -5.76
CA ALA A 365 -19.93 7.72 -6.67
C ALA A 365 -20.52 6.50 -7.35
N GLN A 366 -21.85 6.45 -7.40
CA GLN A 366 -22.58 5.47 -8.20
C GLN A 366 -22.17 5.63 -9.67
N ASN A 367 -21.83 4.53 -10.34
CA ASN A 367 -21.36 4.51 -11.73
C ASN A 367 -19.97 5.17 -11.97
N GLY A 368 -19.20 5.45 -10.92
CA GLY A 368 -17.88 6.06 -11.06
C GLY A 368 -17.88 7.47 -11.67
N GLU A 369 -19.02 8.17 -11.70
CA GLU A 369 -19.14 9.51 -12.30
C GLU A 369 -18.83 10.62 -11.29
N GLY A 370 -18.11 11.64 -11.73
CA GLY A 370 -17.76 12.80 -10.92
C GLY A 370 -16.45 12.67 -10.18
N SER A 371 -16.18 13.62 -9.29
CA SER A 371 -14.99 13.62 -8.44
C SER A 371 -15.28 14.23 -7.08
N GLY A 372 -14.59 13.73 -6.04
CA GLY A 372 -14.49 14.31 -4.72
C GLY A 372 -13.06 14.77 -4.46
N THR A 373 -12.86 16.02 -4.08
CA THR A 373 -11.53 16.62 -3.88
C THR A 373 -11.57 17.66 -2.77
N VAL A 374 -10.40 18.06 -2.26
CA VAL A 374 -10.24 19.31 -1.53
C VAL A 374 -10.01 20.43 -2.54
N SER A 375 -10.79 21.48 -2.46
CA SER A 375 -10.78 22.60 -3.40
C SER A 375 -10.34 23.90 -2.73
N SER A 376 -9.42 24.63 -3.35
CA SER A 376 -9.03 25.98 -2.94
C SER A 376 -9.84 27.10 -3.61
N ARG A 377 -10.91 26.74 -4.34
CA ARG A 377 -11.73 27.75 -5.04
C ARG A 377 -12.64 28.55 -4.10
N TYR A 378 -13.18 27.89 -3.11
CA TYR A 378 -14.01 28.47 -2.08
C TYR A 378 -13.68 27.86 -0.72
N GLY A 379 -13.68 28.66 0.34
CA GLY A 379 -13.68 28.26 1.72
C GLY A 379 -14.68 29.10 2.50
N TYR A 380 -15.20 28.61 3.61
CA TYR A 380 -16.11 29.33 4.49
C TYR A 380 -15.33 30.12 5.55
N ASP A 381 -14.48 29.46 6.30
CA ASP A 381 -13.65 30.03 7.37
C ASP A 381 -12.18 30.19 6.95
N ASP A 382 -11.75 29.49 5.89
CA ASP A 382 -10.42 29.58 5.34
C ASP A 382 -10.42 29.67 3.80
N ARG A 383 -9.46 29.04 3.12
CA ARG A 383 -9.34 29.05 1.66
C ARG A 383 -9.66 27.71 0.99
N ARG A 384 -10.09 26.71 1.74
CA ARG A 384 -10.32 25.36 1.22
C ARG A 384 -11.66 24.83 1.69
N SER A 385 -12.15 23.83 0.98
CA SER A 385 -13.36 23.08 1.33
C SER A 385 -13.37 21.73 0.63
N LEU A 386 -14.15 20.78 1.12
CA LEU A 386 -14.49 19.58 0.38
C LEU A 386 -15.34 19.95 -0.83
N CYS A 387 -15.11 19.31 -1.97
CA CYS A 387 -15.85 19.58 -3.20
C CYS A 387 -16.23 18.28 -3.93
N ILE A 388 -17.53 18.14 -4.26
CA ILE A 388 -18.03 17.10 -5.16
C ILE A 388 -18.46 17.76 -6.47
N LYS A 389 -18.01 17.19 -7.60
CA LYS A 389 -18.30 17.70 -8.95
C LYS A 389 -18.87 16.63 -9.86
N GLY A 390 -19.76 17.06 -10.76
CA GLY A 390 -20.10 16.36 -11.99
C GLY A 390 -20.88 15.07 -11.80
N THR A 391 -21.59 14.87 -10.70
CA THR A 391 -22.30 13.63 -10.41
C THR A 391 -23.72 13.64 -10.96
N THR A 392 -24.12 12.57 -11.66
CA THR A 392 -25.50 12.36 -12.15
C THR A 392 -26.26 11.35 -11.32
N GLY A 393 -25.58 10.49 -10.57
CA GLY A 393 -26.10 9.55 -9.59
C GLY A 393 -25.78 9.95 -8.16
N ASP A 394 -25.82 9.00 -7.25
CA ASP A 394 -25.42 9.20 -5.85
C ASP A 394 -23.91 9.38 -5.74
N ALA A 395 -23.48 10.34 -4.93
CA ALA A 395 -22.09 10.52 -4.59
C ALA A 395 -21.92 11.06 -3.18
N ASN A 396 -20.83 10.71 -2.55
CA ASN A 396 -20.52 11.16 -1.19
C ASN A 396 -19.02 11.23 -0.91
N MET A 397 -18.67 12.06 0.07
CA MET A 397 -17.37 12.09 0.73
C MET A 397 -17.59 11.77 2.20
N THR A 398 -16.91 10.74 2.69
CA THR A 398 -17.11 10.21 4.05
C THR A 398 -15.83 10.36 4.85
N LEU A 399 -15.95 10.85 6.08
CA LEU A 399 -14.88 10.99 7.04
C LEU A 399 -15.22 10.16 8.29
N ILE A 400 -14.42 9.15 8.63
CA ILE A 400 -14.58 8.38 9.86
C ILE A 400 -13.80 9.09 10.95
N ARG A 401 -14.52 9.56 11.99
CA ARG A 401 -13.95 10.43 13.01
C ARG A 401 -14.10 9.93 14.43
N LEU A 402 -15.07 9.08 14.70
CA LEU A 402 -15.41 8.73 16.06
C LEU A 402 -15.63 7.24 16.24
N GLU A 403 -15.04 6.70 17.29
CA GLU A 403 -15.49 5.46 17.87
C GLU A 403 -16.88 5.68 18.50
N HIS A 404 -17.81 4.77 18.26
CA HIS A 404 -19.16 4.82 18.82
C HIS A 404 -19.22 4.09 20.15
N THR A 405 -19.71 4.80 21.17
CA THR A 405 -20.08 4.20 22.45
C THR A 405 -21.62 4.08 22.55
N PRO A 406 -22.18 2.90 22.88
CA PRO A 406 -23.61 2.73 23.05
C PRO A 406 -24.21 3.78 24.00
N GLY A 407 -25.37 4.34 23.64
CA GLY A 407 -26.05 5.41 24.40
C GLY A 407 -25.69 6.83 23.93
N GLN A 408 -24.59 7.01 23.24
CA GLN A 408 -24.26 8.33 22.66
C GLN A 408 -25.20 8.69 21.50
N ARG A 409 -25.47 10.00 21.41
CA ARG A 409 -26.22 10.61 20.31
C ARG A 409 -25.36 11.68 19.64
N TYR A 410 -25.67 11.96 18.39
CA TYR A 410 -24.83 12.79 17.54
C TYR A 410 -25.63 13.87 16.83
N ARG A 411 -25.00 15.00 16.55
CA ARG A 411 -25.50 16.00 15.62
C ARG A 411 -24.37 16.37 14.67
N VAL A 412 -24.60 16.26 13.37
CA VAL A 412 -23.66 16.75 12.37
C VAL A 412 -24.08 18.14 11.92
N ARG A 413 -23.10 19.01 11.69
CA ARG A 413 -23.32 20.38 11.23
C ARG A 413 -22.15 20.88 10.38
N GLY A 414 -22.39 21.92 9.60
CA GLY A 414 -21.39 22.55 8.77
C GLY A 414 -22.01 23.53 7.81
N TYR A 415 -21.25 24.00 6.85
CA TYR A 415 -21.70 24.91 5.80
C TYR A 415 -21.59 24.25 4.43
N VAL A 416 -22.57 24.55 3.56
CA VAL A 416 -22.63 24.03 2.21
C VAL A 416 -22.86 25.16 1.23
N ARG A 417 -22.10 25.18 0.13
CA ARG A 417 -22.22 26.08 -1.01
C ARG A 417 -22.52 25.27 -2.27
N THR A 418 -23.34 25.78 -3.16
CA THR A 418 -23.69 25.08 -4.40
C THR A 418 -23.50 25.96 -5.62
N GLU A 419 -23.06 25.38 -6.74
CA GLU A 419 -22.92 26.00 -8.04
C GLU A 419 -23.57 25.14 -9.12
N GLY A 420 -24.64 25.65 -9.71
CA GLY A 420 -25.31 25.00 -10.83
C GLY A 420 -26.01 23.68 -10.51
N ALA A 421 -26.19 23.34 -9.24
CA ALA A 421 -26.82 22.09 -8.86
C ALA A 421 -28.29 22.02 -9.32
N ALA A 422 -28.68 20.89 -9.94
CA ALA A 422 -30.04 20.70 -10.44
C ALA A 422 -31.06 20.81 -9.31
N ALA A 423 -32.25 21.36 -9.60
CA ALA A 423 -33.29 21.56 -8.58
C ALA A 423 -33.76 20.26 -7.90
N SER A 424 -33.57 19.11 -8.53
CA SER A 424 -33.88 17.79 -7.99
C SER A 424 -32.75 17.17 -7.18
N SER A 425 -31.61 17.85 -7.03
CA SER A 425 -30.43 17.31 -6.33
C SER A 425 -30.72 17.06 -4.86
N LEU A 426 -30.16 15.99 -4.34
CA LEU A 426 -30.07 15.76 -2.90
C LEU A 426 -28.66 16.14 -2.41
N ILE A 427 -28.59 17.24 -1.66
CA ILE A 427 -27.35 17.73 -1.08
C ILE A 427 -27.55 17.76 0.43
N ALA A 428 -26.75 17.00 1.19
CA ALA A 428 -27.00 16.78 2.60
C ALA A 428 -25.71 16.52 3.39
N LEU A 429 -25.77 16.82 4.68
CA LEU A 429 -24.91 16.21 5.69
C LEU A 429 -25.68 15.05 6.34
N ARG A 430 -25.03 13.93 6.56
CA ARG A 430 -25.61 12.77 7.22
C ARG A 430 -24.60 12.13 8.17
N LEU A 431 -25.08 11.36 9.12
CA LEU A 431 -24.26 10.48 9.96
C LEU A 431 -24.37 9.06 9.39
N ASP A 432 -23.24 8.50 9.03
CA ASP A 432 -23.15 7.09 8.64
C ASP A 432 -22.64 6.28 9.83
N SER A 433 -23.12 5.04 9.96
CA SER A 433 -22.68 4.08 10.98
C SER A 433 -22.02 2.88 10.34
N TYR A 434 -20.95 2.41 11.00
CA TYR A 434 -20.07 1.36 10.52
C TYR A 434 -19.75 0.35 11.61
N HIS A 435 -19.42 -0.87 11.17
CA HIS A 435 -18.61 -1.79 11.93
C HIS A 435 -17.20 -1.76 11.36
N ALA A 436 -16.21 -1.46 12.19
CA ALA A 436 -14.79 -1.52 11.85
C ALA A 436 -14.11 -2.63 12.65
N GLN A 437 -13.21 -3.38 12.02
CA GLN A 437 -12.45 -4.44 12.69
C GLN A 437 -11.44 -3.85 13.67
N SER A 438 -10.82 -2.72 13.31
CA SER A 438 -10.02 -1.92 14.22
C SER A 438 -10.26 -0.43 14.01
N ILE A 439 -10.10 0.36 15.08
CA ILE A 439 -10.12 1.82 15.06
C ILE A 439 -8.95 2.26 15.94
N GLN A 440 -8.02 3.05 15.39
CA GLN A 440 -6.81 3.47 16.09
C GLN A 440 -6.44 4.90 15.72
N GLU A 441 -5.83 5.60 16.66
CA GLU A 441 -5.24 6.93 16.41
C GLU A 441 -4.03 6.79 15.48
N GLY A 442 -3.70 7.87 14.77
CA GLY A 442 -2.52 7.97 13.91
C GLY A 442 -1.24 7.98 14.73
N SER A 443 -0.85 6.83 15.25
CA SER A 443 0.26 6.64 16.17
C SER A 443 1.04 5.35 15.86
N ARG A 444 2.07 5.08 16.64
CA ARG A 444 2.83 3.83 16.57
C ARG A 444 1.94 2.58 16.72
N ASP A 445 0.87 2.66 17.50
CA ASP A 445 -0.03 1.51 17.70
C ASP A 445 -0.79 1.14 16.43
N LEU A 446 -1.15 2.10 15.58
CA LEU A 446 -1.70 1.85 14.24
C LEU A 446 -0.70 1.07 13.37
N LEU A 447 0.55 1.52 13.31
CA LEU A 447 1.59 0.87 12.54
C LEU A 447 1.88 -0.55 13.05
N LEU A 448 1.99 -0.68 14.37
CA LEU A 448 2.22 -1.97 15.02
C LEU A 448 1.05 -2.95 14.81
N ALA A 449 -0.19 -2.48 14.76
CA ALA A 449 -1.34 -3.33 14.47
C ALA A 449 -1.26 -3.92 13.07
N SER A 450 -0.97 -3.12 12.05
CA SER A 450 -0.79 -3.58 10.66
C SER A 450 0.34 -4.61 10.54
N VAL A 451 1.47 -4.37 11.21
CA VAL A 451 2.59 -5.33 11.24
C VAL A 451 2.24 -6.63 11.99
N ARG A 452 1.44 -6.54 13.06
CA ARG A 452 0.98 -7.73 13.81
C ARG A 452 0.05 -8.63 13.01
N ASP A 453 -0.74 -8.09 12.09
CA ASP A 453 -1.54 -8.90 11.16
C ASP A 453 -0.64 -9.76 10.26
N ALA A 454 0.44 -9.19 9.74
CA ALA A 454 1.44 -9.94 8.98
C ALA A 454 2.14 -11.00 9.83
N GLN A 455 2.49 -10.68 11.08
CA GLN A 455 3.06 -11.66 12.02
C GLN A 455 2.06 -12.79 12.36
N ALA A 456 0.76 -12.47 12.49
CA ALA A 456 -0.29 -13.47 12.71
C ALA A 456 -0.42 -14.40 11.51
N PHE A 457 -0.38 -13.86 10.29
CA PHE A 457 -0.35 -14.66 9.07
C PHE A 457 0.89 -15.57 9.01
N SER A 458 2.08 -15.07 9.36
CA SER A 458 3.31 -15.87 9.45
C SER A 458 3.15 -17.05 10.43
N ARG A 459 2.56 -16.80 11.61
CA ARG A 459 2.28 -17.87 12.59
C ARG A 459 1.32 -18.93 12.05
N LYS A 460 0.29 -18.51 11.32
CA LYS A 460 -0.74 -19.39 10.75
C LYS A 460 -0.23 -20.20 9.57
N SER A 461 0.51 -19.57 8.68
CA SER A 461 1.06 -20.21 7.48
C SER A 461 2.30 -21.06 7.76
N GLY A 462 3.02 -20.79 8.88
CA GLY A 462 4.30 -21.39 9.18
C GLY A 462 5.44 -20.91 8.29
N ARG A 463 5.27 -19.78 7.58
CA ARG A 463 6.20 -19.22 6.59
C ARG A 463 6.72 -17.85 7.02
N PRO A 464 7.92 -17.43 6.57
CA PRO A 464 8.38 -16.08 6.79
C PRO A 464 7.50 -15.08 6.05
N VAL A 465 7.40 -13.87 6.63
CA VAL A 465 6.81 -12.70 5.97
C VAL A 465 7.85 -11.59 5.86
N PHE A 466 7.70 -10.74 4.87
CA PHE A 466 8.61 -9.65 4.54
C PHE A 466 7.82 -8.41 4.15
N CYS A 467 8.18 -7.25 4.71
CA CYS A 467 7.66 -5.97 4.30
C CYS A 467 8.49 -5.44 3.13
N GLY A 468 8.02 -5.69 1.90
CA GLY A 468 8.74 -5.34 0.66
C GLY A 468 8.79 -3.86 0.37
N GLU A 469 7.79 -3.11 0.85
CA GLU A 469 7.77 -1.66 0.78
C GLU A 469 7.10 -1.05 2.00
N PHE A 470 7.74 -0.02 2.55
CA PHE A 470 7.15 1.00 3.39
C PHE A 470 7.87 2.31 3.13
N GLY A 471 7.22 3.44 3.34
CA GLY A 471 7.84 4.74 3.10
C GLY A 471 6.92 5.90 3.42
N ALA A 472 7.50 7.07 3.64
CA ALA A 472 6.80 8.34 3.80
C ALA A 472 7.22 9.31 2.70
N GLY A 473 6.26 9.98 2.08
CA GLY A 473 6.51 10.92 1.01
C GLY A 473 7.34 12.13 1.46
N ILE A 474 8.03 12.78 0.54
CA ILE A 474 8.92 13.92 0.83
C ILE A 474 8.19 15.04 1.58
N HIS A 475 6.88 15.22 1.38
CA HIS A 475 6.07 16.21 2.08
C HIS A 475 5.87 15.91 3.58
N CYS A 476 6.03 14.64 3.99
CA CYS A 476 5.98 14.26 5.39
C CYS A 476 7.18 14.77 6.21
N PHE A 477 8.28 15.15 5.54
CA PHE A 477 9.50 15.66 6.17
C PHE A 477 9.58 17.20 6.19
N GLU A 478 8.51 17.88 5.78
CA GLU A 478 8.38 19.32 5.99
C GLU A 478 8.29 19.61 7.51
N GLU A 479 8.71 20.82 7.91
CA GLU A 479 8.79 21.22 9.34
C GLU A 479 7.47 20.95 10.08
N GLY A 480 7.55 20.19 11.19
CA GLY A 480 6.43 19.87 12.05
C GLY A 480 5.49 18.78 11.55
N ARG A 481 5.79 18.10 10.42
CA ARG A 481 4.94 17.02 9.89
C ARG A 481 5.16 15.67 10.58
N GLY A 482 6.38 15.35 10.99
CA GLY A 482 6.71 14.12 11.75
C GLY A 482 7.02 12.90 10.89
N GLY A 483 7.48 13.09 9.65
CA GLY A 483 7.89 12.00 8.77
C GLY A 483 9.02 11.16 9.37
N GLU A 484 9.97 11.80 10.06
CA GLU A 484 11.05 11.12 10.79
C GLU A 484 10.52 10.20 11.88
N ARG A 485 9.49 10.64 12.60
CA ARG A 485 8.85 9.85 13.65
C ARG A 485 8.12 8.66 13.06
N TRP A 486 7.38 8.86 11.97
CA TRP A 486 6.66 7.79 11.29
C TRP A 486 7.61 6.69 10.81
N VAL A 487 8.73 7.06 10.18
CA VAL A 487 9.74 6.08 9.70
C VAL A 487 10.38 5.35 10.86
N THR A 488 10.74 6.05 11.94
CA THR A 488 11.27 5.43 13.17
C THR A 488 10.30 4.41 13.74
N ASP A 489 9.04 4.81 13.97
CA ASP A 489 8.01 3.93 14.55
C ASP A 489 7.73 2.71 13.67
N SER A 490 7.78 2.87 12.33
CA SER A 490 7.62 1.77 11.37
C SER A 490 8.77 0.77 11.44
N ILE A 491 10.02 1.24 11.46
CA ILE A 491 11.20 0.38 11.60
C ILE A 491 11.16 -0.38 12.92
N GLU A 492 10.83 0.32 14.02
CA GLU A 492 10.73 -0.30 15.34
C GLU A 492 9.62 -1.36 15.42
N ALA A 493 8.44 -1.07 14.83
CA ALA A 493 7.34 -2.04 14.78
C ALA A 493 7.70 -3.30 14.00
N LEU A 494 8.38 -3.16 12.86
CA LEU A 494 8.85 -4.28 12.03
C LEU A 494 9.89 -5.10 12.77
N LYS A 495 10.89 -4.45 13.40
CA LYS A 495 11.90 -5.11 14.22
C LYS A 495 11.29 -5.83 15.44
N GLU A 496 10.35 -5.21 16.16
CA GLU A 496 9.63 -5.81 17.29
C GLU A 496 8.92 -7.11 16.91
N CYS A 497 8.37 -7.16 15.70
CA CYS A 497 7.70 -8.33 15.15
C CYS A 497 8.64 -9.34 14.49
N GLY A 498 9.95 -9.06 14.40
CA GLY A 498 10.94 -9.91 13.73
C GLY A 498 10.74 -10.00 12.22
N ILE A 499 10.18 -8.95 11.59
CA ILE A 499 9.88 -8.91 10.17
C ILE A 499 10.95 -8.09 9.44
N GLY A 500 11.61 -8.72 8.45
CA GLY A 500 12.52 -8.03 7.55
C GLY A 500 11.76 -7.02 6.68
N PHE A 501 12.44 -5.96 6.27
CA PHE A 501 11.80 -4.84 5.60
C PHE A 501 12.67 -4.20 4.54
N ASN A 502 12.02 -3.40 3.69
CA ASN A 502 12.65 -2.62 2.64
C ASN A 502 11.98 -1.24 2.52
N TYR A 503 12.76 -0.17 2.71
CA TYR A 503 12.25 1.21 2.56
C TYR A 503 12.16 1.59 1.08
N HIS A 504 11.07 2.17 0.66
CA HIS A 504 10.89 2.73 -0.68
C HIS A 504 11.10 4.25 -0.62
N ALA A 505 12.16 4.88 -1.24
CA ALA A 505 13.22 4.25 -2.00
C ALA A 505 14.54 5.06 -1.90
N TYR A 506 15.62 4.55 -2.50
CA TYR A 506 16.92 5.27 -2.56
C TYR A 506 16.82 6.54 -3.40
N TYR A 507 16.30 6.44 -4.62
CA TYR A 507 16.04 7.58 -5.50
C TYR A 507 14.65 7.48 -6.09
N ASP A 508 13.80 8.43 -5.72
CA ASP A 508 12.40 8.49 -6.16
C ASP A 508 11.85 9.91 -5.96
N GLY A 509 11.02 10.38 -6.89
CA GLY A 509 10.46 11.73 -6.84
C GLY A 509 9.49 11.98 -5.70
N ALA A 510 8.90 10.93 -5.15
CA ALA A 510 7.87 11.01 -4.10
C ALA A 510 8.37 10.54 -2.72
N PHE A 511 9.14 9.44 -2.65
CA PHE A 511 9.53 8.79 -1.38
C PHE A 511 11.04 8.69 -1.16
N GLY A 512 11.83 9.21 -2.10
CA GLY A 512 13.27 8.97 -2.15
C GLY A 512 14.06 9.55 -0.96
N LEU A 513 15.09 8.79 -0.53
CA LEU A 513 16.23 9.36 0.21
C LEU A 513 16.87 10.45 -0.63
N TYR A 514 16.95 10.23 -1.94
CA TYR A 514 17.26 11.24 -2.93
C TYR A 514 16.06 11.49 -3.84
N TYR A 515 15.77 12.75 -4.11
CA TYR A 515 14.71 13.19 -5.00
C TYR A 515 15.14 14.38 -5.85
N GLU A 516 14.39 14.68 -6.90
CA GLU A 516 14.68 15.84 -7.73
C GLU A 516 13.84 17.06 -7.31
N LYS A 517 14.49 18.21 -7.16
CA LYS A 517 13.83 19.49 -6.95
C LYS A 517 14.48 20.56 -7.80
N ASN A 518 13.72 21.17 -8.71
CA ASN A 518 14.20 22.21 -9.63
C ASN A 518 15.42 21.75 -10.48
N GLY A 519 15.40 20.52 -10.98
CA GLY A 519 16.48 19.94 -11.80
C GLY A 519 17.75 19.62 -11.02
N LYS A 520 17.66 19.51 -9.69
CA LYS A 520 18.79 19.13 -8.82
C LYS A 520 18.42 17.95 -7.96
N ARG A 521 19.33 17.00 -7.86
CA ARG A 521 19.23 15.90 -6.90
C ARG A 521 19.43 16.46 -5.48
N ILE A 522 18.43 16.25 -4.65
CA ILE A 522 18.40 16.66 -3.23
C ILE A 522 18.40 15.41 -2.37
N ARG A 523 19.16 15.42 -1.29
CA ARG A 523 19.10 14.40 -0.25
C ARG A 523 18.12 14.82 0.84
N ASN A 524 17.33 13.89 1.34
CA ASN A 524 16.54 14.06 2.54
C ASN A 524 17.41 13.76 3.77
N ASP A 525 18.08 14.80 4.28
CA ASP A 525 19.02 14.68 5.39
C ASP A 525 18.35 14.21 6.70
N VAL A 526 17.06 14.53 6.89
CA VAL A 526 16.26 14.07 8.04
C VAL A 526 16.06 12.55 7.96
N LEU A 527 15.68 12.04 6.79
CA LEU A 527 15.49 10.62 6.55
C LEU A 527 16.82 9.85 6.67
N GLU A 528 17.92 10.40 6.13
CA GLU A 528 19.24 9.79 6.29
C GLU A 528 19.61 9.61 7.76
N GLN A 529 19.34 10.62 8.60
CA GLN A 529 19.64 10.54 10.03
C GLN A 529 18.83 9.42 10.70
N VAL A 530 17.54 9.28 10.37
CA VAL A 530 16.72 8.17 10.89
C VAL A 530 17.34 6.82 10.54
N PHE A 531 17.81 6.63 9.30
CA PHE A 531 18.44 5.37 8.91
C PHE A 531 19.74 5.09 9.69
N ARG A 532 20.59 6.09 9.86
CA ARG A 532 21.82 5.93 10.65
C ARG A 532 21.56 5.56 12.09
N ASP A 533 20.47 6.07 12.68
CA ASP A 533 20.14 5.84 14.07
C ASP A 533 19.41 4.51 14.29
N HIS A 534 18.67 4.00 13.30
CA HIS A 534 17.74 2.88 13.50
C HIS A 534 17.98 1.65 12.60
N ILE A 535 18.87 1.69 11.60
CA ILE A 535 19.16 0.52 10.74
C ILE A 535 20.36 -0.28 11.23
N ALA A 536 21.42 0.39 11.72
CA ALA A 536 22.67 -0.27 12.12
C ALA A 536 22.50 -1.25 13.29
N ASP A 537 21.54 -0.96 14.20
CA ASP A 537 21.20 -1.83 15.34
C ASP A 537 20.23 -2.94 14.91
#